data_6120ab1b77b5f21cc5c4b749156e598d
#
_entry.id   6120ab1b77b5f21cc5c4b749156e598d
#
_cell.length_a   1.000
_cell.length_b   1.000
_cell.length_c   1.000
_cell.angle_alpha   90.00
_cell.angle_beta   90.00
_cell.angle_gamma   90.00
#
_symmetry.space_group_name_H-M   'P 1'
#
loop_
_entity.id
_entity.type
_entity.pdbx_description
1 polymer ?
#
loop_
_entity_poly.entity_id
_entity_poly.type
_entity_poly.pdbx_seq_one_letter_code
_entity_poly.pdbx_strand_id
1 'polypeptide(L)'
;MKFLRLSSIARSRGFTGLGILLLAALAVPVNSAGAEPARKPNVLFIVVDDLAATLGCYGDAIARTPHIDRLAASGVRFDRAYNQLPLCNPTRASVMTGLRPDRIKVYDLDRHFRDELPGVVTLPQSFMKAGYLPARVGKIYHYNVPAAIGTDGFDDLPSWSLRVNPKGRDKSDEALIFNAEPHRKISAALSWLAADGKDEEQTDGMIAGEAIRLLEKNTDTPFFLAVGFFRPHTPYVAPRRYFDMYPPERMRLPYAPANDREDIPIAAFAHNCPVPNYNLEKPVLLKALQAYYACVSFIDAQVGRLLDALDRLGLSDNTIVVFWSDHGYHLGEHNGIWQKRTLFEEAARSPLIIRKPKAAGNGRACSRVVEFVDIYPTVAALAKISAPGNLDGRSLDPLLENPGAPWDGFAVTQILRPSDGRLSAPVMGRSIRTERWRYTEWDEGRQGVELYDHRADPREFRNLSVKPDAAARATMKALRSRLEPKASGVAPKTPFNPKRL
;
A
#
# COMPACT_ATOMS: atom_id res chain seq x y z
N MET A 1 -0.12 -76.06 -29.74
CA MET A 1 0.42 -76.99 -30.80
C MET A 1 1.87 -76.59 -30.98
N LYS A 2 2.72 -77.41 -30.45
CA LYS A 2 3.77 -78.23 -31.10
C LYS A 2 4.91 -77.37 -31.68
N PHE A 3 6.07 -77.38 -30.95
CA PHE A 3 7.22 -78.32 -31.15
C PHE A 3 8.09 -77.93 -32.36
N LEU A 4 9.41 -77.93 -32.38
CA LEU A 4 10.53 -78.61 -31.69
C LEU A 4 11.83 -77.95 -32.25
N ARG A 5 12.89 -77.71 -31.50
CA ARG A 5 14.13 -78.51 -31.33
C ARG A 5 14.93 -78.74 -32.61
N LEU A 6 16.18 -78.56 -32.71
CA LEU A 6 17.40 -79.13 -32.14
C LEU A 6 18.61 -78.64 -32.99
N SER A 7 19.69 -78.25 -32.37
CA SER A 7 21.00 -78.89 -32.20
C SER A 7 21.85 -78.97 -33.45
N SER A 8 23.11 -78.87 -33.58
CA SER A 8 24.23 -79.18 -32.72
C SER A 8 25.57 -78.79 -33.40
N ILE A 9 26.58 -78.44 -32.63
CA ILE A 9 28.01 -78.86 -32.70
C ILE A 9 28.77 -78.72 -34.07
N ALA A 10 29.89 -77.95 -34.01
CA ALA A 10 31.24 -78.49 -34.13
C ALA A 10 32.35 -77.49 -34.04
N ARG A 11 33.38 -77.88 -33.34
CA ARG A 11 34.66 -77.21 -33.03
C ARG A 11 35.51 -77.02 -34.31
N SER A 12 36.33 -75.99 -34.36
CA SER A 12 37.82 -76.19 -34.40
C SER A 12 38.56 -74.80 -34.41
N ARG A 13 39.42 -74.68 -33.48
CA ARG A 13 40.82 -74.17 -33.40
C ARG A 13 41.30 -73.25 -34.52
N GLY A 14 41.82 -72.04 -34.04
CA GLY A 14 43.21 -71.75 -34.38
C GLY A 14 43.53 -70.29 -34.64
N PHE A 15 44.46 -69.80 -33.81
CA PHE A 15 45.50 -68.79 -34.07
C PHE A 15 45.18 -67.29 -34.02
N THR A 16 45.63 -66.70 -32.91
CA THR A 16 46.51 -65.56 -32.69
C THR A 16 46.50 -64.39 -33.66
N GLY A 17 46.16 -63.22 -33.11
CA GLY A 17 46.46 -61.92 -33.69
C GLY A 17 46.08 -60.82 -32.71
N LEU A 18 47.10 -60.40 -31.92
CA LEU A 18 47.02 -59.31 -30.93
C LEU A 18 46.98 -57.97 -31.68
N GLY A 19 45.82 -57.35 -31.73
CA GLY A 19 45.68 -55.99 -32.24
C GLY A 19 45.01 -55.11 -31.18
N ILE A 20 45.80 -54.44 -30.38
CA ILE A 20 45.32 -53.46 -29.42
C ILE A 20 45.00 -52.16 -30.18
N LEU A 21 43.70 -51.94 -30.47
CA LEU A 21 43.21 -50.63 -30.91
C LEU A 21 43.00 -49.78 -29.67
N LEU A 22 43.93 -48.86 -29.40
CA LEU A 22 43.75 -47.73 -28.47
C LEU A 22 42.71 -46.77 -29.06
N LEU A 23 41.44 -46.85 -28.61
CA LEU A 23 40.47 -45.77 -28.81
C LEU A 23 40.87 -44.64 -27.82
N ALA A 24 41.58 -43.64 -28.32
CA ALA A 24 41.71 -42.36 -27.61
C ALA A 24 40.34 -41.67 -27.59
N ALA A 25 39.62 -41.78 -26.46
CA ALA A 25 38.45 -40.98 -26.20
C ALA A 25 38.89 -39.52 -26.05
N LEU A 26 38.70 -38.71 -27.09
CA LEU A 26 38.77 -37.25 -27.00
C LEU A 26 37.65 -36.78 -26.04
N ALA A 27 37.99 -36.62 -24.77
CA ALA A 27 37.16 -35.90 -23.83
C ALA A 27 37.14 -34.43 -24.26
N VAL A 28 36.07 -34.06 -24.98
CA VAL A 28 35.75 -32.64 -25.20
C VAL A 28 35.39 -32.05 -23.82
N PRO A 29 36.13 -31.05 -23.34
CA PRO A 29 35.69 -30.38 -22.13
C PRO A 29 34.36 -29.75 -22.38
N VAL A 30 33.31 -30.26 -21.73
CA VAL A 30 32.02 -29.55 -21.60
C VAL A 30 32.35 -28.31 -20.79
N ASN A 31 32.51 -27.19 -21.50
CA ASN A 31 32.54 -25.88 -20.87
C ASN A 31 31.21 -25.78 -20.11
N SER A 32 31.24 -25.99 -18.80
CA SER A 32 30.19 -25.54 -17.92
C SER A 32 30.14 -24.01 -18.09
N ALA A 33 29.22 -23.54 -18.94
CA ALA A 33 28.88 -22.13 -19.00
C ALA A 33 28.60 -21.72 -17.56
N GLY A 34 29.55 -20.99 -16.97
CA GLY A 34 29.39 -20.46 -15.63
C GLY A 34 28.06 -19.73 -15.60
N ALA A 35 27.16 -20.14 -14.70
CA ALA A 35 25.89 -19.45 -14.53
C ALA A 35 26.22 -17.96 -14.32
N GLU A 36 25.77 -17.10 -15.23
CA GLU A 36 25.90 -15.66 -15.04
C GLU A 36 25.41 -15.32 -13.61
N PRO A 37 26.14 -14.51 -12.86
CA PRO A 37 25.71 -14.14 -11.52
C PRO A 37 24.31 -13.56 -11.62
N ALA A 38 23.37 -14.16 -10.89
CA ALA A 38 21.96 -13.78 -10.94
C ALA A 38 21.85 -12.26 -10.77
N ARG A 39 21.33 -11.57 -11.78
CA ARG A 39 21.13 -10.12 -11.74
C ARG A 39 20.30 -9.75 -10.51
N LYS A 40 20.72 -8.73 -9.76
CA LYS A 40 19.94 -8.17 -8.66
C LYS A 40 18.57 -7.73 -9.20
N PRO A 41 17.44 -8.09 -8.56
CA PRO A 41 16.13 -7.65 -9.04
C PRO A 41 15.98 -6.14 -8.85
N ASN A 42 15.38 -5.49 -9.83
CA ASN A 42 14.94 -4.11 -9.70
C ASN A 42 13.69 -4.01 -8.82
N VAL A 43 13.42 -2.82 -8.31
CA VAL A 43 12.20 -2.52 -7.56
C VAL A 43 11.49 -1.31 -8.17
N LEU A 44 10.23 -1.49 -8.59
CA LEU A 44 9.29 -0.42 -8.89
C LEU A 44 8.31 -0.31 -7.72
N PHE A 45 8.40 0.79 -6.97
CA PHE A 45 7.66 1.03 -5.73
C PHE A 45 6.64 2.14 -5.95
N ILE A 46 5.37 1.77 -6.19
CA ILE A 46 4.28 2.68 -6.55
C ILE A 46 3.44 2.96 -5.32
N VAL A 47 3.28 4.23 -4.97
CA VAL A 47 2.38 4.68 -3.91
C VAL A 47 1.37 5.67 -4.43
N VAL A 48 0.12 5.52 -3.99
CA VAL A 48 -1.02 6.38 -4.35
C VAL A 48 -1.54 7.05 -3.08
N ASP A 49 -1.87 8.32 -3.14
CA ASP A 49 -2.31 9.12 -1.99
C ASP A 49 -3.84 9.08 -1.86
N ASP A 50 -4.36 8.75 -0.66
CA ASP A 50 -5.81 8.69 -0.37
C ASP A 50 -6.62 7.65 -1.19
N LEU A 51 -6.00 6.57 -1.68
CA LEU A 51 -6.70 5.57 -2.45
C LEU A 51 -7.34 4.51 -1.54
N ALA A 52 -8.67 4.51 -1.47
CA ALA A 52 -9.45 3.45 -0.84
C ALA A 52 -9.37 2.13 -1.65
N ALA A 53 -9.92 1.06 -1.11
CA ALA A 53 -10.05 -0.22 -1.84
C ALA A 53 -11.13 -0.16 -2.96
N THR A 54 -11.34 1.01 -3.56
CA THR A 54 -12.26 1.28 -4.68
C THR A 54 -11.61 0.91 -6.01
N LEU A 55 -11.29 -0.38 -6.17
CA LEU A 55 -10.63 -0.96 -7.34
C LEU A 55 -11.37 -2.21 -7.79
N GLY A 56 -11.41 -2.49 -9.10
CA GLY A 56 -12.08 -3.67 -9.64
C GLY A 56 -11.58 -4.96 -9.01
N CYS A 57 -10.26 -5.13 -8.89
CA CYS A 57 -9.66 -6.30 -8.26
C CYS A 57 -9.98 -6.46 -6.76
N TYR A 58 -10.41 -5.40 -6.07
CA TYR A 58 -10.91 -5.46 -4.68
C TYR A 58 -12.44 -5.59 -4.58
N GLY A 59 -13.14 -5.75 -5.73
CA GLY A 59 -14.57 -6.01 -5.78
C GLY A 59 -15.45 -4.77 -5.91
N ASP A 60 -14.88 -3.59 -6.18
CA ASP A 60 -15.66 -2.39 -6.48
C ASP A 60 -16.30 -2.53 -7.87
N ALA A 61 -17.64 -2.44 -7.92
CA ALA A 61 -18.40 -2.62 -9.16
C ALA A 61 -18.44 -1.37 -10.04
N ILE A 62 -18.04 -0.22 -9.51
CA ILE A 62 -18.09 1.08 -10.19
C ILE A 62 -16.74 1.44 -10.81
N ALA A 63 -15.67 1.21 -10.06
CA ALA A 63 -14.29 1.56 -10.46
C ALA A 63 -13.89 0.89 -11.77
N ARG A 64 -13.27 1.66 -12.66
CA ARG A 64 -12.68 1.18 -13.90
C ARG A 64 -11.16 1.26 -13.79
N THR A 65 -10.56 0.12 -13.41
CA THR A 65 -9.14 0.01 -13.06
C THR A 65 -8.44 -1.17 -13.74
N PRO A 66 -8.54 -1.31 -15.08
CA PRO A 66 -8.06 -2.49 -15.80
C PRO A 66 -6.54 -2.72 -15.65
N HIS A 67 -5.75 -1.67 -15.45
CA HIS A 67 -4.29 -1.80 -15.35
C HIS A 67 -3.85 -2.25 -13.95
N ILE A 68 -4.46 -1.74 -12.89
CA ILE A 68 -4.23 -2.21 -11.52
C ILE A 68 -4.78 -3.62 -11.36
N ASP A 69 -5.92 -3.95 -12.00
CA ASP A 69 -6.49 -5.30 -12.03
C ASP A 69 -5.53 -6.27 -12.75
N ARG A 70 -4.88 -5.86 -13.84
CA ARG A 70 -3.82 -6.61 -14.53
C ARG A 70 -2.61 -6.85 -13.61
N LEU A 71 -2.20 -5.85 -12.83
CA LEU A 71 -1.13 -6.02 -11.84
C LEU A 71 -1.54 -7.05 -10.77
N ALA A 72 -2.77 -7.00 -10.27
CA ALA A 72 -3.30 -7.97 -9.32
C ALA A 72 -3.35 -9.40 -9.91
N ALA A 73 -3.68 -9.53 -11.20
CA ALA A 73 -3.68 -10.81 -11.92
C ALA A 73 -2.26 -11.38 -12.15
N SER A 74 -1.21 -10.56 -12.00
CA SER A 74 0.20 -10.97 -12.16
C SER A 74 1.02 -10.88 -10.88
N GLY A 75 0.41 -10.52 -9.75
CA GLY A 75 1.00 -10.43 -8.43
C GLY A 75 0.13 -11.07 -7.35
N VAL A 76 0.49 -10.92 -6.09
CA VAL A 76 -0.35 -11.29 -4.95
C VAL A 76 -1.07 -10.03 -4.46
N ARG A 77 -2.41 -10.07 -4.46
CA ARG A 77 -3.26 -9.03 -3.87
C ARG A 77 -3.54 -9.37 -2.41
N PHE A 78 -3.26 -8.45 -1.50
CA PHE A 78 -3.56 -8.59 -0.08
C PHE A 78 -4.91 -7.96 0.23
N ASP A 79 -5.91 -8.78 0.57
CA ASP A 79 -7.27 -8.32 0.85
C ASP A 79 -7.40 -7.58 2.19
N ARG A 80 -6.45 -7.81 3.12
CA ARG A 80 -6.46 -7.32 4.50
C ARG A 80 -5.11 -6.74 4.89
N ALA A 81 -4.69 -5.68 4.19
CA ALA A 81 -3.48 -4.92 4.50
C ALA A 81 -3.84 -3.62 5.22
N TYR A 82 -3.17 -3.34 6.35
CA TYR A 82 -3.52 -2.24 7.24
C TYR A 82 -2.35 -1.30 7.48
N ASN A 83 -2.66 0.00 7.41
CA ASN A 83 -1.72 1.04 7.78
C ASN A 83 -1.59 1.17 9.30
N GLN A 84 -0.51 1.80 9.77
CA GLN A 84 -0.25 1.99 11.19
C GLN A 84 -0.95 3.21 11.77
N LEU A 85 -1.25 4.20 10.91
CA LEU A 85 -2.00 5.41 11.28
C LEU A 85 -2.61 6.01 10.01
N PRO A 86 -3.94 6.13 9.89
CA PRO A 86 -4.61 6.55 8.65
C PRO A 86 -4.44 8.05 8.37
N LEU A 87 -3.19 8.45 8.11
CA LEU A 87 -2.74 9.80 7.78
C LEU A 87 -1.42 9.73 7.02
N CYS A 88 -1.25 10.55 5.98
CA CYS A 88 -0.17 10.44 5.02
C CYS A 88 1.24 10.40 5.66
N ASN A 89 1.61 11.41 6.47
CA ASN A 89 2.96 11.48 7.06
C ASN A 89 3.29 10.27 7.95
N PRO A 90 2.48 9.91 8.97
CA PRO A 90 2.79 8.79 9.86
C PRO A 90 2.87 7.44 9.13
N THR A 91 1.95 7.15 8.20
CA THR A 91 1.98 5.90 7.44
C THR A 91 3.22 5.82 6.58
N ARG A 92 3.50 6.88 5.80
CA ARG A 92 4.66 6.91 4.90
C ARG A 92 5.97 6.81 5.67
N ALA A 93 6.10 7.53 6.79
CA ALA A 93 7.23 7.41 7.69
C ALA A 93 7.37 5.99 8.25
N SER A 94 6.26 5.34 8.68
CA SER A 94 6.27 3.96 9.18
C SER A 94 6.71 2.95 8.10
N VAL A 95 6.21 3.05 6.88
CA VAL A 95 6.62 2.17 5.76
C VAL A 95 8.10 2.35 5.43
N MET A 96 8.54 3.60 5.33
CA MET A 96 9.92 3.92 4.90
C MET A 96 10.97 3.63 5.97
N THR A 97 10.60 3.61 7.25
CA THR A 97 11.49 3.26 8.37
C THR A 97 11.32 1.82 8.85
N GLY A 98 10.20 1.16 8.51
CA GLY A 98 9.82 -0.15 9.05
C GLY A 98 9.45 -0.12 10.54
N LEU A 99 9.12 1.06 11.08
CA LEU A 99 8.87 1.30 12.50
C LEU A 99 7.48 1.88 12.75
N ARG A 100 6.86 1.48 13.85
CA ARG A 100 5.52 1.98 14.25
C ARG A 100 5.55 3.46 14.67
N PRO A 101 4.42 4.17 14.58
CA PRO A 101 4.33 5.58 14.97
C PRO A 101 4.81 5.85 16.41
N ASP A 102 4.58 4.95 17.36
CA ASP A 102 5.05 5.09 18.74
C ASP A 102 6.58 5.10 18.88
N ARG A 103 7.29 4.48 17.94
CA ARG A 103 8.77 4.46 17.90
C ARG A 103 9.35 5.68 17.20
N ILE A 104 8.72 6.12 16.11
CA ILE A 104 9.19 7.28 15.33
C ILE A 104 8.59 8.60 15.83
N LYS A 105 7.62 8.55 16.76
CA LYS A 105 6.90 9.71 17.35
C LYS A 105 6.23 10.62 16.32
N VAL A 106 5.77 10.05 15.20
CA VAL A 106 5.06 10.77 14.14
C VAL A 106 3.58 10.42 14.20
N TYR A 107 2.74 11.36 14.61
CA TYR A 107 1.28 11.21 14.75
C TYR A 107 0.48 12.24 13.95
N ASP A 108 1.19 13.19 13.33
CA ASP A 108 0.63 14.35 12.62
C ASP A 108 1.32 14.56 11.26
N LEU A 109 1.01 15.67 10.59
CA LEU A 109 1.57 16.02 9.29
C LEU A 109 2.85 16.86 9.35
N ASP A 110 3.24 17.35 10.54
CA ASP A 110 4.25 18.40 10.70
C ASP A 110 5.56 17.89 11.31
N ARG A 111 5.55 16.72 11.96
CA ARG A 111 6.73 16.14 12.59
C ARG A 111 7.49 15.23 11.64
N HIS A 112 8.81 15.44 11.52
CA HIS A 112 9.68 14.55 10.76
C HIS A 112 10.20 13.40 11.65
N PHE A 113 10.27 12.19 11.13
CA PHE A 113 10.75 11.01 11.90
C PHE A 113 12.22 11.13 12.32
N ARG A 114 13.03 11.93 11.61
CA ARG A 114 14.43 12.16 11.98
C ARG A 114 14.60 13.09 13.18
N ASP A 115 13.56 13.82 13.57
CA ASP A 115 13.58 14.60 14.82
C ASP A 115 13.72 13.68 16.04
N GLU A 116 13.15 12.46 15.97
CA GLU A 116 13.26 11.45 17.02
C GLU A 116 14.42 10.47 16.75
N LEU A 117 14.58 10.03 15.50
CA LEU A 117 15.53 9.00 15.08
C LEU A 117 16.45 9.51 13.96
N PRO A 118 17.40 10.44 14.23
CA PRO A 118 18.23 11.05 13.20
C PRO A 118 19.08 10.04 12.40
N GLY A 119 19.47 8.94 13.04
CA GLY A 119 20.30 7.88 12.44
C GLY A 119 19.52 6.71 11.84
N VAL A 120 18.17 6.76 11.76
CA VAL A 120 17.39 5.65 11.22
C VAL A 120 17.73 5.39 9.75
N VAL A 121 17.88 4.12 9.40
CA VAL A 121 18.12 3.69 8.02
C VAL A 121 16.79 3.42 7.34
N THR A 122 16.45 4.22 6.34
CA THR A 122 15.22 4.08 5.57
C THR A 122 15.33 2.97 4.52
N LEU A 123 14.19 2.49 4.01
CA LEU A 123 14.15 1.47 2.96
C LEU A 123 15.01 1.85 1.75
N PRO A 124 14.91 3.06 1.14
CA PRO A 124 15.79 3.43 0.04
C PRO A 124 17.27 3.48 0.43
N GLN A 125 17.61 3.88 1.67
CA GLN A 125 18.98 3.86 2.14
C GLN A 125 19.56 2.45 2.26
N SER A 126 18.75 1.44 2.60
CA SER A 126 19.19 0.04 2.56
C SER A 126 19.50 -0.41 1.13
N PHE A 127 18.72 0.01 0.16
CA PHE A 127 19.00 -0.20 -1.26
C PHE A 127 20.26 0.52 -1.71
N MET A 128 20.46 1.77 -1.32
CA MET A 128 21.66 2.56 -1.60
C MET A 128 22.93 1.86 -1.08
N LYS A 129 22.89 1.39 0.18
CA LYS A 129 24.00 0.63 0.78
C LYS A 129 24.28 -0.68 0.05
N ALA A 130 23.28 -1.26 -0.59
CA ALA A 130 23.43 -2.48 -1.40
C ALA A 130 23.84 -2.21 -2.85
N GLY A 131 24.17 -0.96 -3.22
CA GLY A 131 24.64 -0.58 -4.55
C GLY A 131 23.53 -0.43 -5.59
N TYR A 132 22.29 -0.17 -5.15
CA TYR A 132 21.19 0.24 -6.03
C TYR A 132 21.21 1.76 -6.24
N LEU A 133 20.51 2.21 -7.29
CA LEU A 133 20.19 3.61 -7.50
C LEU A 133 18.77 3.89 -6.94
N PRO A 134 18.64 4.46 -5.72
CA PRO A 134 17.34 4.90 -5.22
C PRO A 134 16.94 6.22 -5.85
N ALA A 135 15.88 6.19 -6.64
CA ALA A 135 15.29 7.36 -7.26
C ALA A 135 13.82 7.49 -6.86
N ARG A 136 13.32 8.72 -6.76
CA ARG A 136 11.91 8.98 -6.60
C ARG A 136 11.38 10.01 -7.59
N VAL A 137 10.11 9.82 -7.96
CA VAL A 137 9.33 10.77 -8.75
C VAL A 137 8.02 11.03 -8.03
N GLY A 138 7.70 12.29 -7.70
CA GLY A 138 6.47 12.67 -7.02
C GLY A 138 6.43 12.36 -5.52
N LYS A 139 5.24 12.10 -4.97
CA LYS A 139 4.95 12.04 -3.54
C LYS A 139 5.28 10.69 -2.91
N ILE A 140 6.44 10.53 -2.30
CA ILE A 140 6.80 9.33 -1.52
C ILE A 140 6.65 9.58 -0.02
N TYR A 141 7.31 10.58 0.54
CA TYR A 141 7.05 11.11 1.87
C TYR A 141 5.87 12.10 1.85
N HIS A 142 5.64 12.83 2.91
CA HIS A 142 4.50 13.73 2.98
C HIS A 142 4.68 15.01 2.16
N TYR A 143 3.60 15.45 1.52
CA TYR A 143 3.48 16.72 0.81
C TYR A 143 2.17 17.39 1.19
N ASN A 144 2.20 18.69 1.42
CA ASN A 144 1.00 19.51 1.53
C ASN A 144 0.39 19.71 0.12
N VAL A 145 -0.63 18.92 -0.20
CA VAL A 145 -1.31 18.95 -1.49
C VAL A 145 -2.41 20.02 -1.46
N PRO A 146 -2.54 20.88 -2.49
CA PRO A 146 -1.70 21.00 -3.68
C PRO A 146 -0.50 21.95 -3.49
N ALA A 147 -0.33 22.58 -2.33
CA ALA A 147 0.61 23.67 -2.11
C ALA A 147 2.07 23.29 -2.41
N ALA A 148 2.50 22.08 -2.04
CA ALA A 148 3.87 21.61 -2.21
C ALA A 148 4.14 20.86 -3.52
N ILE A 149 3.17 20.75 -4.43
CA ILE A 149 3.38 20.15 -5.77
C ILE A 149 4.47 20.94 -6.52
N GLY A 150 5.45 20.22 -7.07
CA GLY A 150 6.60 20.80 -7.75
C GLY A 150 7.78 21.14 -6.84
N THR A 151 7.73 20.76 -5.56
CA THR A 151 8.82 20.96 -4.59
C THR A 151 9.24 19.63 -3.97
N ASP A 152 10.27 19.62 -3.13
CA ASP A 152 10.63 18.41 -2.36
C ASP A 152 9.61 18.07 -1.25
N GLY A 153 8.70 18.96 -0.90
CA GLY A 153 7.71 18.74 0.15
C GLY A 153 8.37 18.50 1.52
N PHE A 154 7.81 17.54 2.29
CA PHE A 154 8.36 17.15 3.59
C PHE A 154 9.12 15.83 3.45
N ASP A 155 10.11 15.82 2.52
CA ASP A 155 10.87 14.65 2.08
C ASP A 155 12.06 14.32 2.99
N ASP A 156 12.56 13.09 2.90
CA ASP A 156 13.83 12.65 3.49
C ASP A 156 14.95 12.66 2.44
N LEU A 157 15.62 13.79 2.30
CA LEU A 157 16.64 13.97 1.26
C LEU A 157 17.75 12.90 1.26
N PRO A 158 18.25 12.41 2.45
CA PRO A 158 19.26 11.36 2.48
C PRO A 158 18.79 10.00 1.95
N SER A 159 17.51 9.79 1.76
CA SER A 159 16.95 8.55 1.20
C SER A 159 17.23 8.39 -0.30
N TRP A 160 17.58 9.44 -1.03
CA TRP A 160 17.52 9.46 -2.48
C TRP A 160 18.81 9.89 -3.16
N SER A 161 19.20 9.16 -4.21
CA SER A 161 20.24 9.59 -5.16
C SER A 161 19.69 10.55 -6.22
N LEU A 162 18.42 10.41 -6.57
CA LEU A 162 17.73 11.26 -7.53
C LEU A 162 16.30 11.56 -7.09
N ARG A 163 15.90 12.82 -7.23
CA ARG A 163 14.55 13.30 -6.92
C ARG A 163 14.00 14.11 -8.08
N VAL A 164 12.76 13.81 -8.49
CA VAL A 164 12.06 14.54 -9.56
C VAL A 164 10.70 14.99 -9.03
N ASN A 165 10.42 16.28 -9.16
CA ASN A 165 9.20 16.92 -8.66
C ASN A 165 8.41 17.55 -9.83
N PRO A 166 7.65 16.78 -10.60
CA PRO A 166 6.83 17.32 -11.66
C PRO A 166 5.78 18.28 -11.13
N LYS A 167 5.44 19.27 -11.95
CA LYS A 167 4.41 20.25 -11.67
C LYS A 167 3.64 20.50 -12.97
N GLY A 168 2.45 19.99 -13.03
CA GLY A 168 1.60 20.02 -14.20
C GLY A 168 0.56 21.12 -14.17
N ARG A 169 -0.34 21.06 -15.15
CA ARG A 169 -1.41 21.99 -15.38
C ARG A 169 -2.40 22.08 -14.21
N ASP A 170 -2.68 20.96 -13.54
CA ASP A 170 -3.54 20.91 -12.34
C ASP A 170 -3.08 21.87 -11.24
N LYS A 171 -1.79 22.23 -11.20
CA LYS A 171 -1.26 23.25 -10.30
C LYS A 171 -1.49 24.66 -10.84
N SER A 172 -1.35 24.88 -12.14
CA SER A 172 -1.59 26.18 -12.77
C SER A 172 -3.07 26.56 -12.76
N ASP A 173 -3.93 25.57 -12.89
CA ASP A 173 -5.39 25.72 -12.97
C ASP A 173 -6.08 25.69 -11.59
N GLU A 174 -5.34 25.82 -10.47
CA GLU A 174 -5.90 25.78 -9.10
C GLU A 174 -7.08 26.73 -8.89
N ALA A 175 -7.06 27.90 -9.52
CA ALA A 175 -8.13 28.89 -9.43
C ALA A 175 -9.48 28.41 -10.03
N LEU A 176 -9.45 27.38 -10.87
CA LEU A 176 -10.64 26.79 -11.49
C LEU A 176 -11.26 25.66 -10.64
N ILE A 177 -10.62 25.27 -9.54
CA ILE A 177 -11.08 24.19 -8.68
C ILE A 177 -12.36 24.62 -7.96
N PHE A 178 -13.43 23.86 -8.17
CA PHE A 178 -14.64 24.01 -7.38
C PHE A 178 -14.40 23.54 -5.95
N ASN A 179 -14.79 24.34 -4.97
CA ASN A 179 -14.70 24.02 -3.55
C ASN A 179 -16.12 24.01 -2.96
N ALA A 180 -16.59 22.82 -2.52
CA ALA A 180 -17.90 22.66 -1.92
C ALA A 180 -18.03 23.32 -0.53
N GLU A 181 -16.89 23.64 0.11
CA GLU A 181 -16.82 24.28 1.41
C GLU A 181 -15.86 25.50 1.35
N PRO A 182 -16.30 26.66 0.79
CA PRO A 182 -15.43 27.80 0.50
C PRO A 182 -14.68 28.37 1.72
N HIS A 183 -15.15 28.11 2.92
CA HIS A 183 -14.50 28.52 4.19
C HIS A 183 -13.31 27.60 4.59
N ARG A 184 -13.10 26.49 3.88
CA ARG A 184 -12.02 25.53 4.08
C ARG A 184 -11.02 25.59 2.92
N LYS A 185 -9.79 25.16 3.18
CA LYS A 185 -8.80 24.96 2.11
C LYS A 185 -9.26 23.84 1.17
N ILE A 186 -8.99 23.98 -0.13
CA ILE A 186 -9.32 22.94 -1.13
C ILE A 186 -8.71 21.56 -0.81
N SER A 187 -7.63 21.50 -0.03
CA SER A 187 -7.02 20.26 0.45
C SER A 187 -7.77 19.59 1.61
N ALA A 188 -8.71 20.29 2.24
CA ALA A 188 -9.45 19.83 3.41
C ALA A 188 -10.97 19.78 3.18
N ALA A 189 -11.43 20.27 2.04
CA ALA A 189 -12.82 20.27 1.59
C ALA A 189 -13.05 19.19 0.53
N LEU A 190 -14.31 18.88 0.23
CA LEU A 190 -14.66 18.20 -1.01
C LEU A 190 -14.52 19.21 -2.16
N SER A 191 -13.50 19.05 -2.96
CA SER A 191 -13.12 19.98 -4.02
C SER A 191 -12.65 19.23 -5.24
N TRP A 192 -12.96 19.71 -6.45
CA TRP A 192 -12.62 19.00 -7.69
C TRP A 192 -12.51 19.91 -8.90
N LEU A 193 -11.86 19.36 -9.94
CA LEU A 193 -11.80 19.97 -11.27
C LEU A 193 -11.76 18.86 -12.33
N ALA A 194 -12.74 18.86 -13.23
CA ALA A 194 -12.65 18.16 -14.51
C ALA A 194 -11.75 18.98 -15.43
N ALA A 195 -10.44 18.69 -15.39
CA ALA A 195 -9.44 19.49 -16.06
C ALA A 195 -9.49 19.30 -17.59
N ASP A 196 -9.18 20.36 -18.31
CA ASP A 196 -8.91 20.27 -19.74
C ASP A 196 -7.50 19.71 -19.99
N GLY A 197 -7.21 19.32 -21.23
CA GLY A 197 -5.91 18.82 -21.65
C GLY A 197 -5.74 17.30 -21.50
N LYS A 198 -4.51 16.85 -21.79
CA LYS A 198 -4.13 15.44 -21.80
C LYS A 198 -3.59 15.00 -20.44
N ASP A 199 -3.44 13.68 -20.26
CA ASP A 199 -2.85 13.10 -19.06
C ASP A 199 -1.44 13.66 -18.78
N GLU A 200 -0.62 13.75 -19.83
CA GLU A 200 0.76 14.19 -19.76
C GLU A 200 0.92 15.67 -19.36
N GLU A 201 -0.15 16.44 -19.39
CA GLU A 201 -0.17 17.83 -18.93
C GLU A 201 -0.47 17.95 -17.44
N GLN A 202 -1.02 16.90 -16.82
CA GLN A 202 -1.33 16.86 -15.40
C GLN A 202 -0.11 16.36 -14.60
N THR A 203 0.02 16.79 -13.35
CA THR A 203 1.16 16.42 -12.49
C THR A 203 1.37 14.89 -12.43
N ASP A 204 0.32 14.11 -12.20
CA ASP A 204 0.45 12.66 -12.09
C ASP A 204 0.79 11.98 -13.41
N GLY A 205 0.32 12.54 -14.53
CA GLY A 205 0.73 12.07 -15.86
C GLY A 205 2.19 12.40 -16.19
N MET A 206 2.69 13.56 -15.73
CA MET A 206 4.10 13.92 -15.80
C MET A 206 4.96 13.02 -14.91
N ILE A 207 4.48 12.66 -13.71
CA ILE A 207 5.15 11.70 -12.81
C ILE A 207 5.38 10.39 -13.52
N ALA A 208 4.35 9.82 -14.16
CA ALA A 208 4.51 8.58 -14.93
C ALA A 208 5.52 8.75 -16.08
N GLY A 209 5.46 9.86 -16.81
CA GLY A 209 6.40 10.16 -17.91
C GLY A 209 7.84 10.27 -17.45
N GLU A 210 8.11 10.95 -16.32
CA GLU A 210 9.44 11.06 -15.73
C GLU A 210 9.97 9.69 -15.25
N ALA A 211 9.13 8.91 -14.60
CA ALA A 211 9.49 7.56 -14.15
C ALA A 211 9.85 6.66 -15.35
N ILE A 212 9.08 6.72 -16.44
CA ILE A 212 9.38 5.98 -17.68
C ILE A 212 10.72 6.42 -18.28
N ARG A 213 11.01 7.72 -18.33
CA ARG A 213 12.31 8.21 -18.80
C ARG A 213 13.47 7.72 -17.95
N LEU A 214 13.28 7.58 -16.64
CA LEU A 214 14.30 7.00 -15.75
C LEU A 214 14.50 5.50 -16.03
N LEU A 215 13.44 4.74 -16.29
CA LEU A 215 13.53 3.33 -16.68
C LEU A 215 14.29 3.17 -18.01
N GLU A 216 14.03 4.03 -19.00
CA GLU A 216 14.67 4.01 -20.32
C GLU A 216 16.19 4.33 -20.27
N LYS A 217 16.57 5.21 -19.34
CA LYS A 217 17.98 5.63 -19.20
C LYS A 217 18.83 4.66 -18.37
N ASN A 218 18.22 3.81 -17.55
CA ASN A 218 18.93 3.03 -16.53
C ASN A 218 18.79 1.53 -16.78
N THR A 219 19.45 1.01 -17.82
CA THR A 219 19.38 -0.40 -18.23
C THR A 219 20.35 -1.32 -17.49
N ASP A 220 21.46 -0.80 -16.93
CA ASP A 220 22.59 -1.61 -16.47
C ASP A 220 22.76 -1.63 -14.94
N THR A 221 22.24 -0.64 -14.22
CA THR A 221 22.34 -0.55 -12.77
C THR A 221 21.03 -0.99 -12.10
N PRO A 222 21.06 -1.87 -11.09
CA PRO A 222 19.86 -2.22 -10.37
C PRO A 222 19.27 -0.97 -9.69
N PHE A 223 17.97 -0.74 -9.85
CA PHE A 223 17.29 0.44 -9.35
C PHE A 223 16.25 0.13 -8.27
N PHE A 224 16.07 1.09 -7.37
CA PHE A 224 14.88 1.23 -6.52
C PHE A 224 14.15 2.51 -6.96
N LEU A 225 13.17 2.38 -7.85
CA LEU A 225 12.40 3.50 -8.37
C LEU A 225 11.08 3.63 -7.63
N ALA A 226 10.95 4.67 -6.83
CA ALA A 226 9.74 5.02 -6.13
C ALA A 226 8.93 6.05 -6.94
N VAL A 227 7.67 5.72 -7.22
CA VAL A 227 6.74 6.57 -8.00
C VAL A 227 5.54 6.87 -7.13
N GLY A 228 5.33 8.14 -6.79
CA GLY A 228 4.28 8.56 -5.88
C GLY A 228 3.29 9.51 -6.54
N PHE A 229 2.04 9.07 -6.67
CA PHE A 229 0.94 9.84 -7.23
C PHE A 229 0.20 10.64 -6.16
N PHE A 230 -0.28 11.81 -6.54
CA PHE A 230 -1.03 12.71 -5.66
C PHE A 230 -2.52 12.39 -5.61
N ARG A 231 -3.13 11.98 -6.74
CA ARG A 231 -4.56 11.65 -6.78
C ARG A 231 -4.78 10.21 -6.32
N PRO A 232 -5.96 9.95 -5.69
CA PRO A 232 -7.16 10.78 -5.51
C PRO A 232 -7.16 11.71 -4.28
N HIS A 233 -6.05 12.13 -3.69
CA HIS A 233 -6.08 13.17 -2.64
C HIS A 233 -6.77 14.46 -3.14
N THR A 234 -7.55 15.10 -2.26
CA THR A 234 -8.20 16.39 -2.57
C THR A 234 -7.17 17.51 -2.85
N PRO A 235 -7.46 18.42 -3.79
CA PRO A 235 -8.61 18.47 -4.69
C PRO A 235 -8.58 17.31 -5.71
N TYR A 236 -9.75 16.72 -6.02
CA TYR A 236 -9.87 15.67 -7.03
C TYR A 236 -9.74 16.27 -8.42
N VAL A 237 -8.58 16.17 -9.02
CA VAL A 237 -8.31 16.72 -10.37
C VAL A 237 -7.89 15.61 -11.31
N ALA A 238 -8.64 15.46 -12.41
CA ALA A 238 -8.34 14.53 -13.48
C ALA A 238 -8.81 15.13 -14.82
N PRO A 239 -8.25 14.70 -15.97
CA PRO A 239 -8.77 15.09 -17.28
C PRO A 239 -10.27 14.75 -17.41
N ARG A 240 -11.03 15.65 -18.05
CA ARG A 240 -12.49 15.58 -18.21
C ARG A 240 -12.99 14.20 -18.68
N ARG A 241 -12.26 13.54 -19.58
CA ARG A 241 -12.61 12.22 -20.10
C ARG A 241 -12.82 11.15 -19.00
N TYR A 242 -12.15 11.27 -17.85
CA TYR A 242 -12.34 10.36 -16.73
C TYR A 242 -13.61 10.69 -15.94
N PHE A 243 -14.00 11.96 -15.84
CA PHE A 243 -15.28 12.37 -15.27
C PHE A 243 -16.46 11.83 -16.09
N ASP A 244 -16.33 11.86 -17.43
CA ASP A 244 -17.36 11.37 -18.34
C ASP A 244 -17.65 9.86 -18.21
N MET A 245 -16.70 9.09 -17.62
CA MET A 245 -16.88 7.68 -17.32
C MET A 245 -17.86 7.45 -16.17
N TYR A 246 -18.13 8.43 -15.32
CA TYR A 246 -18.86 8.32 -14.06
C TYR A 246 -19.99 9.36 -13.93
N PRO A 247 -21.07 9.27 -14.73
CA PRO A 247 -22.20 10.22 -14.62
C PRO A 247 -22.74 10.29 -13.20
N PRO A 248 -22.91 11.48 -12.59
CA PRO A 248 -23.33 11.62 -11.18
C PRO A 248 -24.65 10.91 -10.86
N GLU A 249 -25.57 10.82 -11.81
CA GLU A 249 -26.87 10.13 -11.66
C GLU A 249 -26.72 8.60 -11.49
N ARG A 250 -25.58 8.03 -11.86
CA ARG A 250 -25.23 6.61 -11.65
C ARG A 250 -24.46 6.37 -10.36
N MET A 251 -23.96 7.42 -9.73
CA MET A 251 -23.26 7.32 -8.46
C MET A 251 -24.24 7.05 -7.31
N ARG A 252 -23.78 6.34 -6.29
CA ARG A 252 -24.58 6.03 -5.09
C ARG A 252 -23.70 6.22 -3.85
N LEU A 253 -24.25 6.93 -2.86
CA LEU A 253 -23.63 6.97 -1.54
C LEU A 253 -23.63 5.58 -0.90
N PRO A 254 -22.61 5.23 -0.12
CA PRO A 254 -22.58 3.99 0.64
C PRO A 254 -23.83 3.85 1.53
N TYR A 255 -24.31 2.62 1.65
CA TYR A 255 -25.39 2.30 2.56
C TYR A 255 -24.86 2.19 3.99
N ALA A 256 -25.60 2.78 4.93
CA ALA A 256 -25.49 2.50 6.36
C ALA A 256 -26.90 2.48 6.97
N PRO A 257 -27.15 1.72 8.06
CA PRO A 257 -28.41 1.80 8.82
C PRO A 257 -28.63 3.22 9.36
N ALA A 258 -29.88 3.63 9.53
CA ALA A 258 -30.20 4.99 10.02
C ALA A 258 -29.59 5.27 11.41
N ASN A 259 -29.51 4.25 12.26
CA ASN A 259 -28.98 4.31 13.63
C ASN A 259 -27.49 3.92 13.75
N ASP A 260 -26.78 3.78 12.66
CA ASP A 260 -25.38 3.33 12.64
C ASP A 260 -24.45 4.16 13.56
N ARG A 261 -24.73 5.46 13.69
CA ARG A 261 -23.88 6.36 14.48
C ARG A 261 -24.19 6.38 15.99
N GLU A 262 -25.24 5.69 16.43
CA GLU A 262 -25.74 5.78 17.82
C GLU A 262 -24.89 4.99 18.81
N ASP A 263 -24.23 3.93 18.36
CA ASP A 263 -23.38 3.07 19.21
C ASP A 263 -21.86 3.30 19.04
N ILE A 264 -21.50 4.31 18.25
CA ILE A 264 -20.10 4.68 17.97
C ILE A 264 -19.64 5.74 18.98
N PRO A 265 -18.48 5.53 19.68
CA PRO A 265 -17.93 6.54 20.58
C PRO A 265 -17.58 7.85 19.84
N ILE A 266 -17.77 8.99 20.52
CA ILE A 266 -17.51 10.30 19.92
C ILE A 266 -16.07 10.44 19.39
N ALA A 267 -15.10 9.85 20.08
CA ALA A 267 -13.70 9.86 19.69
C ALA A 267 -13.43 9.11 18.37
N ALA A 268 -14.33 8.20 17.94
CA ALA A 268 -14.19 7.47 16.69
C ALA A 268 -14.38 8.36 15.46
N PHE A 269 -15.19 9.42 15.58
CA PHE A 269 -15.41 10.35 14.46
C PHE A 269 -14.24 11.29 14.25
N ALA A 270 -13.81 11.42 13.00
CA ALA A 270 -12.72 12.30 12.63
C ALA A 270 -13.07 13.78 12.86
N HIS A 271 -12.12 14.51 13.45
CA HIS A 271 -12.29 15.95 13.72
C HIS A 271 -12.36 16.81 12.45
N ASN A 272 -11.82 16.33 11.34
CA ASN A 272 -11.86 17.01 10.05
C ASN A 272 -13.17 16.81 9.29
N CYS A 273 -14.05 15.90 9.75
CA CYS A 273 -15.43 15.74 9.27
C CYS A 273 -16.37 15.81 10.48
N PRO A 274 -16.55 17.01 11.08
CA PRO A 274 -17.22 17.17 12.37
C PRO A 274 -18.74 16.94 12.29
N VAL A 275 -19.30 17.08 11.10
CA VAL A 275 -20.72 16.85 10.84
C VAL A 275 -20.90 15.89 9.66
N PRO A 276 -21.96 15.07 9.65
CA PRO A 276 -22.24 14.16 8.55
C PRO A 276 -22.23 14.87 7.19
N ASN A 277 -21.52 14.30 6.21
CA ASN A 277 -21.46 14.81 4.84
C ASN A 277 -21.03 16.30 4.74
N TYR A 278 -20.33 16.84 5.73
CA TYR A 278 -20.05 18.28 5.85
C TYR A 278 -21.30 19.17 5.76
N ASN A 279 -22.47 18.61 6.06
CA ASN A 279 -23.78 19.26 5.87
C ASN A 279 -24.05 19.65 4.40
N LEU A 280 -23.47 18.94 3.45
CA LEU A 280 -23.66 19.16 2.01
C LEU A 280 -24.83 18.37 1.47
N GLU A 281 -25.45 18.91 0.43
CA GLU A 281 -26.58 18.30 -0.27
C GLU A 281 -26.14 17.08 -1.10
N LYS A 282 -27.03 16.07 -1.21
CA LYS A 282 -26.76 14.83 -1.95
C LYS A 282 -26.22 15.05 -3.38
N PRO A 283 -26.74 15.99 -4.20
CA PRO A 283 -26.17 16.23 -5.54
C PRO A 283 -24.71 16.63 -5.54
N VAL A 284 -24.26 17.40 -4.52
CA VAL A 284 -22.85 17.79 -4.35
C VAL A 284 -22.00 16.58 -3.99
N LEU A 285 -22.48 15.73 -3.08
CA LEU A 285 -21.81 14.50 -2.67
C LEU A 285 -21.64 13.51 -3.84
N LEU A 286 -22.65 13.36 -4.71
CA LEU A 286 -22.58 12.52 -5.89
C LEU A 286 -21.53 13.03 -6.91
N LYS A 287 -21.38 14.36 -7.04
CA LYS A 287 -20.31 14.97 -7.85
C LYS A 287 -18.92 14.75 -7.23
N ALA A 288 -18.81 14.80 -5.90
CA ALA A 288 -17.55 14.46 -5.22
C ALA A 288 -17.17 12.99 -5.43
N LEU A 289 -18.14 12.06 -5.39
CA LEU A 289 -17.90 10.65 -5.74
C LEU A 289 -17.46 10.49 -7.19
N GLN A 290 -18.16 11.14 -8.15
CA GLN A 290 -17.74 11.17 -9.55
C GLN A 290 -16.27 11.57 -9.68
N ALA A 291 -15.89 12.67 -9.04
CA ALA A 291 -14.55 13.22 -9.11
C ALA A 291 -13.50 12.28 -8.50
N TYR A 292 -13.82 11.62 -7.39
CA TYR A 292 -12.96 10.64 -6.77
C TYR A 292 -12.70 9.44 -7.71
N TYR A 293 -13.76 8.83 -8.25
CA TYR A 293 -13.63 7.71 -9.20
C TYR A 293 -12.94 8.12 -10.51
N ALA A 294 -13.15 9.33 -10.98
CA ALA A 294 -12.42 9.88 -12.12
C ALA A 294 -10.91 9.92 -11.84
N CYS A 295 -10.50 10.38 -10.66
CA CYS A 295 -9.10 10.35 -10.25
C CYS A 295 -8.56 8.91 -10.13
N VAL A 296 -9.33 7.97 -9.60
CA VAL A 296 -8.93 6.55 -9.51
C VAL A 296 -8.62 5.99 -10.90
N SER A 297 -9.50 6.20 -11.90
CA SER A 297 -9.25 5.73 -13.27
C SER A 297 -8.11 6.48 -13.95
N PHE A 298 -7.93 7.77 -13.65
CA PHE A 298 -6.78 8.52 -14.14
C PHE A 298 -5.46 7.92 -13.63
N ILE A 299 -5.37 7.58 -12.34
CA ILE A 299 -4.18 6.94 -11.76
C ILE A 299 -3.99 5.53 -12.29
N ASP A 300 -5.06 4.76 -12.47
CA ASP A 300 -5.00 3.45 -13.10
C ASP A 300 -4.31 3.50 -14.47
N ALA A 301 -4.67 4.48 -15.30
CA ALA A 301 -4.03 4.69 -16.59
C ALA A 301 -2.53 5.02 -16.46
N GLN A 302 -2.13 5.79 -15.44
CA GLN A 302 -0.71 6.10 -15.22
C GLN A 302 0.07 4.87 -14.73
N VAL A 303 -0.52 4.04 -13.88
CA VAL A 303 0.04 2.74 -13.48
C VAL A 303 0.20 1.84 -14.72
N GLY A 304 -0.80 1.82 -15.60
CA GLY A 304 -0.73 1.11 -16.88
C GLY A 304 0.49 1.49 -17.71
N ARG A 305 0.74 2.79 -17.87
CA ARG A 305 1.92 3.30 -18.59
C ARG A 305 3.24 2.80 -18.01
N LEU A 306 3.34 2.74 -16.68
CA LEU A 306 4.55 2.22 -16.01
C LEU A 306 4.75 0.73 -16.25
N LEU A 307 3.68 -0.07 -16.16
CA LEU A 307 3.74 -1.51 -16.40
C LEU A 307 4.07 -1.82 -17.87
N ASP A 308 3.47 -1.10 -18.81
CA ASP A 308 3.75 -1.23 -20.25
C ASP A 308 5.21 -0.85 -20.58
N ALA A 309 5.77 0.13 -19.87
CA ALA A 309 7.18 0.49 -20.01
C ALA A 309 8.11 -0.61 -19.52
N LEU A 310 7.80 -1.27 -18.37
CA LEU A 310 8.57 -2.43 -17.91
C LEU A 310 8.55 -3.56 -18.94
N ASP A 311 7.37 -3.85 -19.51
CA ASP A 311 7.22 -4.92 -20.52
C ASP A 311 7.99 -4.58 -21.80
N ARG A 312 7.83 -3.37 -22.33
CA ARG A 312 8.51 -2.88 -23.54
C ARG A 312 10.04 -2.88 -23.41
N LEU A 313 10.54 -2.59 -22.22
CA LEU A 313 11.99 -2.55 -21.94
C LEU A 313 12.57 -3.91 -21.54
N GLY A 314 11.76 -4.98 -21.47
CA GLY A 314 12.20 -6.31 -21.05
C GLY A 314 12.62 -6.37 -19.56
N LEU A 315 12.10 -5.47 -18.73
CA LEU A 315 12.45 -5.38 -17.31
C LEU A 315 11.51 -6.17 -16.40
N SER A 316 10.33 -6.56 -16.89
CA SER A 316 9.26 -7.18 -16.09
C SER A 316 9.70 -8.44 -15.36
N ASP A 317 10.52 -9.30 -16.00
CA ASP A 317 10.97 -10.58 -15.44
C ASP A 317 12.03 -10.43 -14.33
N ASN A 318 12.62 -9.24 -14.18
CA ASN A 318 13.61 -8.94 -13.15
C ASN A 318 13.21 -7.73 -12.27
N THR A 319 11.91 -7.37 -12.24
CA THR A 319 11.44 -6.23 -11.44
C THR A 319 10.36 -6.65 -10.45
N ILE A 320 10.64 -6.45 -9.17
CA ILE A 320 9.64 -6.51 -8.10
C ILE A 320 8.78 -5.27 -8.21
N VAL A 321 7.46 -5.43 -8.30
CA VAL A 321 6.52 -4.30 -8.29
C VAL A 321 5.75 -4.32 -6.98
N VAL A 322 5.80 -3.22 -6.25
CA VAL A 322 5.00 -2.99 -5.05
C VAL A 322 4.04 -1.85 -5.34
N PHE A 323 2.74 -2.11 -5.28
CA PHE A 323 1.68 -1.11 -5.41
C PHE A 323 0.93 -1.02 -4.09
N TRP A 324 0.81 0.18 -3.54
CA TRP A 324 0.11 0.42 -2.28
C TRP A 324 -0.47 1.83 -2.20
N SER A 325 -1.47 2.01 -1.34
CA SER A 325 -1.96 3.33 -0.92
C SER A 325 -1.48 3.61 0.50
N ASP A 326 -1.20 4.87 0.82
CA ASP A 326 -0.72 5.22 2.17
C ASP A 326 -1.76 4.97 3.27
N HIS A 327 -3.03 5.14 3.00
CA HIS A 327 -4.16 4.75 3.85
C HIS A 327 -5.43 4.58 3.00
N GLY A 328 -6.48 4.07 3.61
CA GLY A 328 -7.79 4.03 2.99
C GLY A 328 -8.50 5.39 3.05
N TYR A 329 -9.78 5.42 2.66
CA TYR A 329 -10.54 6.66 2.51
C TYR A 329 -12.04 6.40 2.61
N HIS A 330 -12.75 7.27 3.32
CA HIS A 330 -14.20 7.26 3.39
C HIS A 330 -14.83 8.10 2.26
N LEU A 331 -15.92 7.60 1.73
CA LEU A 331 -16.69 8.21 0.65
C LEU A 331 -18.16 8.44 1.04
N GLY A 332 -18.44 8.66 2.33
CA GLY A 332 -19.76 8.85 2.89
C GLY A 332 -20.27 7.67 3.73
N GLU A 333 -19.41 6.68 4.04
CA GLU A 333 -19.74 5.57 4.93
C GLU A 333 -20.14 6.06 6.31
N HIS A 334 -20.74 5.18 7.13
CA HIS A 334 -21.23 5.49 8.48
C HIS A 334 -22.10 6.75 8.52
N ASN A 335 -23.05 6.84 7.56
CA ASN A 335 -23.98 7.97 7.43
C ASN A 335 -23.24 9.32 7.31
N GLY A 336 -22.16 9.38 6.52
CA GLY A 336 -21.56 10.63 6.11
C GLY A 336 -20.17 10.92 6.70
N ILE A 337 -19.37 9.90 6.99
CA ILE A 337 -17.92 10.09 7.20
C ILE A 337 -17.25 10.24 5.83
N TRP A 338 -16.38 11.23 5.72
CA TRP A 338 -15.56 11.49 4.53
C TRP A 338 -14.09 11.60 4.88
N GLN A 339 -13.27 11.33 3.88
CA GLN A 339 -11.81 11.39 3.96
C GLN A 339 -11.24 10.26 4.84
N LYS A 340 -10.17 10.53 5.57
CA LYS A 340 -9.41 9.61 6.42
C LYS A 340 -9.51 10.00 7.88
N ARG A 341 -8.60 9.51 8.69
CA ARG A 341 -8.44 9.82 10.12
C ARG A 341 -9.48 9.11 11.00
N THR A 342 -9.91 7.90 10.63
CA THR A 342 -10.71 7.02 11.49
C THR A 342 -10.00 5.68 11.67
N LEU A 343 -10.46 4.87 12.61
CA LEU A 343 -9.96 3.50 12.80
C LEU A 343 -10.89 2.44 12.20
N PHE A 344 -11.91 2.86 11.45
CA PHE A 344 -12.79 1.97 10.69
C PHE A 344 -12.06 1.33 9.51
N GLU A 345 -12.66 0.26 8.98
CA GLU A 345 -12.10 -0.54 7.88
C GLU A 345 -11.73 0.32 6.68
N GLU A 346 -12.58 1.31 6.33
CA GLU A 346 -12.40 2.16 5.14
C GLU A 346 -11.14 3.02 5.18
N ALA A 347 -10.71 3.49 6.36
CA ALA A 347 -9.51 4.30 6.49
C ALA A 347 -8.27 3.48 6.91
N ALA A 348 -8.47 2.41 7.70
CA ALA A 348 -7.39 1.59 8.21
C ALA A 348 -6.88 0.57 7.18
N ARG A 349 -7.78 0.00 6.34
CA ARG A 349 -7.43 -0.94 5.26
C ARG A 349 -7.10 -0.17 3.99
N SER A 350 -6.03 -0.59 3.31
CA SER A 350 -5.59 0.04 2.07
C SER A 350 -5.15 -1.00 1.04
N PRO A 351 -5.22 -0.71 -0.25
CA PRO A 351 -4.70 -1.60 -1.29
C PRO A 351 -3.21 -1.91 -1.08
N LEU A 352 -2.86 -3.20 -1.26
CA LEU A 352 -1.48 -3.67 -1.34
C LEU A 352 -1.42 -4.82 -2.35
N ILE A 353 -0.63 -4.65 -3.40
CA ILE A 353 -0.36 -5.68 -4.41
C ILE A 353 1.17 -5.79 -4.56
N ILE A 354 1.70 -6.99 -4.47
CA ILE A 354 3.13 -7.25 -4.67
C ILE A 354 3.30 -8.29 -5.79
N ARG A 355 3.97 -7.90 -6.86
CA ARG A 355 4.42 -8.81 -7.91
C ARG A 355 5.89 -9.15 -7.68
N LYS A 356 6.16 -10.38 -7.27
CA LYS A 356 7.51 -10.96 -7.26
C LYS A 356 7.66 -11.77 -8.54
N PRO A 357 8.67 -11.54 -9.38
CA PRO A 357 8.87 -12.34 -10.57
C PRO A 357 8.91 -13.83 -10.25
N LYS A 358 8.15 -14.63 -11.01
CA LYS A 358 8.10 -16.10 -10.90
C LYS A 358 7.58 -16.66 -9.56
N ALA A 359 7.02 -15.86 -8.65
CA ALA A 359 6.43 -16.37 -7.41
C ALA A 359 5.20 -17.25 -7.69
N ALA A 360 5.10 -18.36 -6.97
CA ALA A 360 4.01 -19.32 -7.15
C ALA A 360 2.63 -18.78 -6.72
N GLY A 361 2.61 -17.73 -5.90
CA GLY A 361 1.36 -17.08 -5.47
C GLY A 361 0.82 -16.02 -6.43
N ASN A 362 1.56 -15.63 -7.47
CA ASN A 362 1.11 -14.61 -8.43
C ASN A 362 -0.25 -14.96 -9.04
N GLY A 363 -1.10 -13.94 -9.23
CA GLY A 363 -2.48 -14.08 -9.70
C GLY A 363 -3.49 -14.50 -8.63
N ARG A 364 -3.07 -14.62 -7.37
CA ARG A 364 -3.92 -15.06 -6.26
C ARG A 364 -4.13 -13.96 -5.23
N ALA A 365 -5.28 -14.04 -4.54
CA ALA A 365 -5.56 -13.19 -3.38
C ALA A 365 -5.04 -13.82 -2.08
N CYS A 366 -4.50 -12.98 -1.19
CA CYS A 366 -4.11 -13.34 0.16
C CYS A 366 -5.09 -12.69 1.15
N SER A 367 -5.85 -13.54 1.87
CA SER A 367 -6.81 -13.10 2.88
C SER A 367 -6.21 -12.96 4.29
N ARG A 368 -4.90 -13.15 4.45
CA ARG A 368 -4.21 -12.97 5.74
C ARG A 368 -4.16 -11.50 6.12
N VAL A 369 -4.21 -11.24 7.43
CA VAL A 369 -4.03 -9.89 7.96
C VAL A 369 -2.54 -9.55 7.96
N VAL A 370 -2.18 -8.49 7.26
CA VAL A 370 -0.80 -7.99 7.14
C VAL A 370 -0.76 -6.49 7.44
N GLU A 371 0.43 -5.99 7.75
CA GLU A 371 0.65 -4.60 8.12
C GLU A 371 1.58 -3.90 7.13
N PHE A 372 1.47 -2.59 7.02
CA PHE A 372 2.35 -1.84 6.13
C PHE A 372 3.81 -1.75 6.61
N VAL A 373 4.07 -1.90 7.90
CA VAL A 373 5.45 -2.07 8.40
C VAL A 373 6.11 -3.36 7.89
N ASP A 374 5.33 -4.33 7.39
CA ASP A 374 5.82 -5.56 6.77
C ASP A 374 6.44 -5.30 5.37
N ILE A 375 6.12 -4.17 4.72
CA ILE A 375 6.61 -3.83 3.38
C ILE A 375 8.14 -3.72 3.36
N TYR A 376 8.74 -3.02 4.31
CA TYR A 376 10.18 -2.85 4.35
C TYR A 376 10.94 -4.18 4.43
N PRO A 377 10.73 -5.05 5.46
CA PRO A 377 11.43 -6.34 5.53
C PRO A 377 11.10 -7.24 4.33
N THR A 378 9.90 -7.14 3.75
CA THR A 378 9.53 -7.89 2.56
C THR A 378 10.38 -7.49 1.36
N VAL A 379 10.41 -6.21 1.02
CA VAL A 379 11.12 -5.72 -0.18
C VAL A 379 12.62 -5.94 -0.05
N ALA A 380 13.18 -5.78 1.17
CA ALA A 380 14.57 -6.08 1.45
C ALA A 380 14.88 -7.58 1.26
N ALA A 381 14.03 -8.47 1.77
CA ALA A 381 14.19 -9.92 1.62
C ALA A 381 14.10 -10.35 0.14
N LEU A 382 13.11 -9.82 -0.61
CA LEU A 382 12.94 -10.11 -2.04
C LEU A 382 14.15 -9.67 -2.88
N ALA A 383 14.74 -8.54 -2.52
CA ALA A 383 15.94 -8.04 -3.18
C ALA A 383 17.24 -8.68 -2.63
N LYS A 384 17.15 -9.55 -1.61
CA LYS A 384 18.29 -10.20 -0.93
C LYS A 384 19.30 -9.18 -0.40
N ILE A 385 18.82 -8.07 0.16
CA ILE A 385 19.63 -7.04 0.79
C ILE A 385 19.49 -7.06 2.31
N SER A 386 20.52 -6.57 3.01
CA SER A 386 20.45 -6.44 4.47
C SER A 386 19.45 -5.36 4.89
N ALA A 387 18.60 -5.69 5.86
CA ALA A 387 17.71 -4.76 6.53
C ALA A 387 18.16 -4.55 7.99
N PRO A 388 17.80 -3.40 8.63
CA PRO A 388 18.00 -3.22 10.06
C PRO A 388 17.35 -4.32 10.88
N GLY A 389 18.04 -4.83 11.91
CA GLY A 389 17.53 -5.93 12.75
C GLY A 389 16.40 -5.54 13.72
N ASN A 390 16.06 -4.25 13.79
CA ASN A 390 15.08 -3.69 14.73
C ASN A 390 13.78 -3.24 14.07
N LEU A 391 13.44 -3.76 12.89
CA LEU A 391 12.15 -3.48 12.23
C LEU A 391 10.99 -4.07 13.02
N ASP A 392 9.82 -3.40 12.98
CA ASP A 392 8.61 -3.86 13.66
C ASP A 392 7.78 -4.83 12.80
N GLY A 393 8.00 -4.84 11.50
CA GLY A 393 7.34 -5.73 10.55
C GLY A 393 8.09 -7.03 10.32
N ARG A 394 7.46 -7.94 9.58
CA ARG A 394 8.03 -9.22 9.14
C ARG A 394 7.85 -9.43 7.65
N SER A 395 8.70 -10.23 7.02
CA SER A 395 8.63 -10.45 5.58
C SER A 395 7.36 -11.21 5.19
N LEU A 396 6.68 -10.71 4.15
CA LEU A 396 5.54 -11.34 3.49
C LEU A 396 5.94 -12.34 2.40
N ASP A 397 7.25 -12.59 2.19
CA ASP A 397 7.74 -13.52 1.17
C ASP A 397 7.06 -14.90 1.22
N PRO A 398 6.83 -15.53 2.40
CA PRO A 398 6.09 -16.79 2.46
C PRO A 398 4.66 -16.70 1.89
N LEU A 399 3.99 -15.55 2.04
CA LEU A 399 2.65 -15.32 1.50
C LEU A 399 2.68 -15.01 -0.01
N LEU A 400 3.80 -14.53 -0.54
CA LEU A 400 3.97 -14.36 -1.99
C LEU A 400 4.17 -15.71 -2.69
N GLU A 401 4.74 -16.70 -2.02
CA GLU A 401 4.83 -18.07 -2.56
C GLU A 401 3.53 -18.85 -2.33
N ASN A 402 2.94 -18.75 -1.16
CA ASN A 402 1.67 -19.38 -0.85
C ASN A 402 0.73 -18.43 -0.08
N PRO A 403 -0.19 -17.72 -0.77
CA PRO A 403 -1.15 -16.80 -0.13
C PRO A 403 -2.05 -17.44 0.93
N GLY A 404 -2.19 -18.77 0.92
CA GLY A 404 -2.94 -19.54 1.93
C GLY A 404 -2.10 -20.07 3.09
N ALA A 405 -0.79 -19.82 3.12
CA ALA A 405 0.10 -20.34 4.18
C ALA A 405 -0.40 -19.99 5.59
N PRO A 406 -0.08 -20.80 6.61
CA PRO A 406 -0.34 -20.46 8.01
C PRO A 406 0.29 -19.12 8.36
N TRP A 407 -0.50 -18.23 8.96
CA TRP A 407 -0.09 -16.86 9.28
C TRP A 407 -0.82 -16.39 10.55
N ASP A 408 -0.10 -16.28 11.65
CA ASP A 408 -0.63 -15.67 12.87
C ASP A 408 -0.43 -14.16 12.80
N GLY A 409 -1.29 -13.50 12.02
CA GLY A 409 -1.26 -12.06 11.75
C GLY A 409 -2.41 -11.34 12.43
N PHE A 410 -2.06 -10.18 12.97
CA PHE A 410 -2.99 -9.13 13.33
C PHE A 410 -2.37 -7.79 12.92
N ALA A 411 -3.19 -6.78 12.78
CA ALA A 411 -2.73 -5.44 12.47
C ALA A 411 -3.09 -4.47 13.61
N VAL A 412 -2.19 -3.55 13.92
CA VAL A 412 -2.43 -2.47 14.88
C VAL A 412 -2.39 -1.14 14.15
N THR A 413 -3.52 -0.44 14.18
CA THR A 413 -3.68 0.91 13.65
C THR A 413 -4.00 1.85 14.82
N GLN A 414 -3.41 3.04 14.82
CA GLN A 414 -3.63 4.04 15.86
C GLN A 414 -3.93 5.41 15.28
N ILE A 415 -4.52 6.30 16.07
CA ILE A 415 -4.69 7.71 15.71
C ILE A 415 -4.75 8.59 16.94
N LEU A 416 -4.11 9.75 16.85
CA LEU A 416 -4.22 10.77 17.88
C LEU A 416 -5.31 11.77 17.48
N ARG A 417 -6.33 11.91 18.33
CA ARG A 417 -7.35 12.96 18.25
C ARG A 417 -6.85 14.22 18.94
N PRO A 418 -6.95 15.38 18.34
CA PRO A 418 -6.73 16.63 19.06
C PRO A 418 -7.88 16.94 20.01
N SER A 419 -7.64 17.85 20.95
CA SER A 419 -8.72 18.56 21.63
C SER A 419 -9.41 19.47 20.61
N ASP A 420 -10.71 19.27 20.38
CA ASP A 420 -11.48 19.97 19.33
C ASP A 420 -12.84 20.51 19.82
N GLY A 421 -13.00 20.65 21.13
CA GLY A 421 -14.24 21.06 21.78
C GLY A 421 -15.23 19.92 22.02
N ARG A 422 -15.14 18.80 21.30
CA ARG A 422 -15.87 17.56 21.58
C ARG A 422 -15.08 16.69 22.58
N LEU A 423 -13.77 16.78 22.52
CA LEU A 423 -12.81 16.14 23.42
C LEU A 423 -12.07 17.23 24.20
N SER A 424 -12.06 17.13 25.53
CA SER A 424 -11.41 18.11 26.43
C SER A 424 -9.88 18.04 26.42
N ALA A 425 -9.31 16.91 26.02
CA ALA A 425 -7.88 16.66 25.90
C ALA A 425 -7.59 15.80 24.67
N PRO A 426 -6.34 15.74 24.18
CA PRO A 426 -5.93 14.82 23.14
C PRO A 426 -6.17 13.37 23.56
N VAL A 427 -6.72 12.56 22.66
CA VAL A 427 -7.10 11.15 22.89
C VAL A 427 -6.41 10.24 21.88
N MET A 428 -5.65 9.27 22.38
CA MET A 428 -5.09 8.20 21.54
C MET A 428 -6.11 7.08 21.34
N GLY A 429 -6.44 6.80 20.09
CA GLY A 429 -7.18 5.61 19.67
C GLY A 429 -6.21 4.52 19.20
N ARG A 430 -6.46 3.28 19.59
CA ARG A 430 -5.74 2.09 19.13
C ARG A 430 -6.72 1.01 18.73
N SER A 431 -6.50 0.41 17.58
CA SER A 431 -7.33 -0.65 17.01
C SER A 431 -6.48 -1.86 16.69
N ILE A 432 -6.94 -3.05 17.09
CA ILE A 432 -6.38 -4.32 16.66
C ILE A 432 -7.36 -5.03 15.73
N ARG A 433 -6.88 -5.45 14.57
CA ARG A 433 -7.60 -6.19 13.53
C ARG A 433 -7.02 -7.59 13.39
N THR A 434 -7.85 -8.61 13.62
CA THR A 434 -7.55 -10.02 13.32
C THR A 434 -8.34 -10.49 12.11
N GLU A 435 -8.27 -11.75 11.71
CA GLU A 435 -9.08 -12.25 10.57
C GLU A 435 -10.59 -12.10 10.78
N ARG A 436 -11.06 -12.13 12.04
CA ARG A 436 -12.48 -12.04 12.37
C ARG A 436 -12.86 -10.74 13.07
N TRP A 437 -12.03 -10.25 13.99
CA TRP A 437 -12.42 -9.23 14.94
C TRP A 437 -11.68 -7.93 14.70
N ARG A 438 -12.37 -6.80 14.89
CA ARG A 438 -11.75 -5.52 15.18
C ARG A 438 -12.14 -5.11 16.60
N TYR A 439 -11.14 -4.75 17.40
CA TYR A 439 -11.30 -4.14 18.71
C TYR A 439 -10.59 -2.81 18.72
N THR A 440 -11.28 -1.76 19.14
CA THR A 440 -10.74 -0.41 19.23
C THR A 440 -10.98 0.14 20.63
N GLU A 441 -9.98 0.81 21.18
CA GLU A 441 -10.10 1.53 22.44
C GLU A 441 -9.62 2.97 22.29
N TRP A 442 -10.32 3.89 22.93
CA TRP A 442 -10.03 5.31 22.95
C TRP A 442 -9.61 5.70 24.37
N ASP A 443 -8.38 6.28 24.50
CA ASP A 443 -7.80 6.64 25.81
C ASP A 443 -7.81 5.43 26.77
N GLU A 444 -7.29 4.27 26.32
CA GLU A 444 -7.27 3.02 27.08
C GLU A 444 -8.68 2.56 27.53
N GLY A 445 -9.69 2.91 26.76
CA GLY A 445 -11.10 2.60 27.02
C GLY A 445 -11.87 3.66 27.80
N ARG A 446 -11.21 4.71 28.33
CA ARG A 446 -11.88 5.78 29.09
C ARG A 446 -12.81 6.64 28.25
N GLN A 447 -12.53 6.76 26.94
CA GLN A 447 -13.31 7.54 25.97
C GLN A 447 -14.13 6.65 25.01
N GLY A 448 -14.29 5.37 25.37
CA GLY A 448 -15.10 4.41 24.64
C GLY A 448 -14.29 3.24 24.08
N VAL A 449 -15.04 2.19 23.78
CA VAL A 449 -14.54 0.96 23.14
C VAL A 449 -15.46 0.53 22.02
N GLU A 450 -14.89 -0.19 21.05
CA GLU A 450 -15.63 -0.77 19.94
C GLU A 450 -15.21 -2.22 19.73
N LEU A 451 -16.15 -3.09 19.38
CA LEU A 451 -15.90 -4.47 18.97
C LEU A 451 -16.79 -4.83 17.79
N TYR A 452 -16.20 -5.22 16.68
CA TYR A 452 -16.91 -5.62 15.47
C TYR A 452 -16.51 -7.05 15.04
N ASP A 453 -17.52 -7.84 14.63
CA ASP A 453 -17.33 -9.19 14.09
C ASP A 453 -17.39 -9.17 12.57
N HIS A 454 -16.28 -9.11 11.89
CA HIS A 454 -16.20 -9.03 10.43
C HIS A 454 -16.74 -10.25 9.66
N ARG A 455 -17.06 -11.37 10.34
CA ARG A 455 -17.78 -12.48 9.71
C ARG A 455 -19.26 -12.18 9.53
N ALA A 456 -19.85 -11.49 10.50
CA ALA A 456 -21.27 -11.14 10.52
C ALA A 456 -21.52 -9.73 10.03
N ASP A 457 -20.60 -8.81 10.31
CA ASP A 457 -20.70 -7.37 10.07
C ASP A 457 -19.37 -6.80 9.52
N PRO A 458 -19.07 -7.04 8.25
CA PRO A 458 -17.83 -6.55 7.64
C PRO A 458 -17.79 -5.02 7.44
N ARG A 459 -18.92 -4.32 7.66
CA ARG A 459 -19.05 -2.86 7.55
C ARG A 459 -19.08 -2.14 8.90
N GLU A 460 -18.89 -2.87 9.99
CA GLU A 460 -18.75 -2.30 11.34
C GLU A 460 -19.98 -1.46 11.79
N PHE A 461 -21.21 -1.89 11.40
CA PHE A 461 -22.47 -1.20 11.73
C PHE A 461 -22.98 -1.46 13.15
N ARG A 462 -22.49 -2.50 13.82
CA ARG A 462 -22.96 -2.89 15.15
C ARG A 462 -21.80 -3.04 16.12
N ASN A 463 -21.70 -2.09 17.03
CA ASN A 463 -20.73 -2.13 18.10
C ASN A 463 -21.15 -3.10 19.22
N LEU A 464 -20.53 -4.29 19.25
CA LEU A 464 -20.83 -5.34 20.23
C LEU A 464 -20.37 -4.99 21.66
N SER A 465 -19.57 -3.93 21.84
CA SER A 465 -19.09 -3.50 23.14
C SER A 465 -20.15 -2.77 23.98
N VAL A 466 -21.22 -2.26 23.37
CA VAL A 466 -22.29 -1.50 24.06
C VAL A 466 -23.11 -2.41 24.98
N LYS A 467 -23.45 -3.62 24.52
CA LYS A 467 -24.16 -4.64 25.31
C LYS A 467 -23.47 -6.00 25.13
N PRO A 468 -22.24 -6.17 25.67
CA PRO A 468 -21.47 -7.35 25.41
C PRO A 468 -22.00 -8.55 26.16
N ASP A 469 -22.15 -9.68 25.47
CA ASP A 469 -22.34 -10.98 26.08
C ASP A 469 -21.02 -11.54 26.69
N ALA A 470 -21.05 -12.71 27.26
CA ALA A 470 -19.87 -13.34 27.86
C ALA A 470 -18.74 -13.58 26.83
N ALA A 471 -19.10 -13.97 25.59
CA ALA A 471 -18.17 -14.23 24.51
C ALA A 471 -17.50 -12.93 24.02
N ALA A 472 -18.28 -11.87 23.84
CA ALA A 472 -17.78 -10.54 23.46
C ALA A 472 -16.83 -9.99 24.55
N ARG A 473 -17.16 -10.10 25.84
CA ARG A 473 -16.28 -9.70 26.93
C ARG A 473 -14.95 -10.47 26.95
N ALA A 474 -14.99 -11.77 26.74
CA ALA A 474 -13.79 -12.59 26.66
C ALA A 474 -12.93 -12.22 25.44
N THR A 475 -13.56 -11.96 24.30
CA THR A 475 -12.90 -11.52 23.06
C THR A 475 -12.22 -10.16 23.26
N MET A 476 -12.92 -9.16 23.81
CA MET A 476 -12.34 -7.84 24.10
C MET A 476 -11.13 -7.97 25.02
N LYS A 477 -11.22 -8.76 26.11
CA LYS A 477 -10.09 -8.99 27.03
C LYS A 477 -8.88 -9.58 26.32
N ALA A 478 -9.10 -10.59 25.48
CA ALA A 478 -8.03 -11.24 24.72
C ALA A 478 -7.38 -10.31 23.68
N LEU A 479 -8.16 -9.47 23.00
CA LEU A 479 -7.65 -8.53 22.00
C LEU A 479 -6.92 -7.37 22.66
N ARG A 480 -7.43 -6.87 23.79
CA ARG A 480 -6.78 -5.83 24.56
C ARG A 480 -5.38 -6.23 25.03
N SER A 481 -5.21 -7.45 25.53
CA SER A 481 -3.90 -7.96 25.96
C SER A 481 -2.88 -8.07 24.82
N ARG A 482 -3.34 -8.17 23.56
CA ARG A 482 -2.47 -8.12 22.37
C ARG A 482 -2.19 -6.69 21.89
N LEU A 483 -3.06 -5.76 22.22
CA LEU A 483 -2.94 -4.35 21.85
C LEU A 483 -2.00 -3.59 22.79
N GLU A 484 -1.87 -4.02 24.04
CA GLU A 484 -0.95 -3.42 25.01
C GLU A 484 0.48 -3.47 24.48
N PRO A 485 1.24 -2.34 24.48
CA PRO A 485 2.64 -2.36 24.09
C PRO A 485 3.37 -3.36 24.97
N LYS A 486 3.98 -4.37 24.42
CA LYS A 486 5.00 -5.14 25.14
C LYS A 486 6.04 -4.10 25.53
N ALA A 487 6.18 -3.85 26.84
CA ALA A 487 6.97 -2.78 27.39
C ALA A 487 8.38 -2.73 26.76
N SER A 488 8.54 -1.89 25.74
CA SER A 488 9.83 -1.39 25.32
C SER A 488 10.12 -0.18 26.22
N GLY A 489 11.01 -0.37 27.19
CA GLY A 489 11.24 0.54 28.31
C GLY A 489 11.84 1.90 27.96
N VAL A 490 11.12 2.71 27.18
CA VAL A 490 11.46 4.12 26.97
C VAL A 490 10.19 4.95 27.10
N ALA A 491 10.03 5.60 28.23
CA ALA A 491 9.04 6.65 28.43
C ALA A 491 9.35 7.85 27.49
N PRO A 492 8.34 8.53 26.92
CA PRO A 492 8.55 9.68 26.04
C PRO A 492 9.23 10.82 26.82
N LYS A 493 10.38 11.28 26.33
CA LYS A 493 11.18 12.35 26.93
C LYS A 493 10.68 13.76 26.65
N THR A 494 9.64 13.95 25.85
CA THR A 494 9.15 15.29 25.49
C THR A 494 7.64 15.39 25.60
N PRO A 495 7.08 16.42 26.28
CA PRO A 495 5.63 16.61 26.31
C PRO A 495 5.11 16.95 24.91
N PHE A 496 4.01 16.32 24.55
CA PHE A 496 3.24 16.63 23.36
C PHE A 496 2.80 18.11 23.34
N ASN A 497 3.02 18.81 22.24
CA ASN A 497 2.57 20.19 22.05
C ASN A 497 1.25 20.20 21.26
N PRO A 498 0.10 20.43 21.92
CA PRO A 498 -1.21 20.39 21.26
C PRO A 498 -1.48 21.54 20.28
N LYS A 499 -0.61 22.55 20.21
CA LYS A 499 -0.77 23.71 19.29
C LYS A 499 -0.30 23.43 17.87
N ARG A 500 0.15 22.20 17.54
CA ARG A 500 0.68 21.81 16.23
C ARG A 500 -0.18 20.82 15.45
N LEU A 501 -1.44 20.62 15.85
CA LEU A 501 -2.42 19.76 15.14
C LEU A 501 -3.37 20.57 14.27
#